data_2290aab1468723ea96f76d003d51860d
#
_entry.id   2290aab1468723ea96f76d003d51860d
#
_cell.length_a   1.000
_cell.length_b   1.000
_cell.length_c   1.000
_cell.angle_alpha   90.00
_cell.angle_beta   90.00
_cell.angle_gamma   90.00
#
_symmetry.space_group_name_H-M   'P 1'
#
loop_
_entity.id
_entity.type
_entity.pdbx_description
1 polymer ?
#
loop_
_entity_poly.entity_id
_entity_poly.type
_entity_poly.pdbx_seq_one_letter_code
_entity_poly.pdbx_strand_id
1 'polypeptide(L)'
;MHTPRLAFESNDTVNRVVSLLIRFPEIHSIRSSPAEESLTLSYAVALRLDRSAIRDFGEFIGEHVAAILELRGETAAKISVTGERDANVTFLHVSRDFATFTREELELQIALFGDRFGASLVKNPASDDILDDAPADRDELVEAALDALRDPAQRKRLVGFREEKRVLVYFVHSGKGAKVRARS
;
A
#
# COMPACT_ATOMS: atom_id res chain seq x y z
N MET A 1 33.96 17.52 6.91
CA MET A 1 33.23 17.39 5.63
C MET A 1 32.08 16.39 5.85
N HIS A 2 30.88 16.89 6.04
CA HIS A 2 29.67 16.05 6.12
C HIS A 2 29.04 15.99 4.74
N THR A 3 29.20 14.89 4.07
CA THR A 3 28.51 14.59 2.82
C THR A 3 27.05 14.33 3.13
N PRO A 4 26.07 14.95 2.47
CA PRO A 4 24.66 14.69 2.72
C PRO A 4 24.26 13.34 2.10
N ARG A 5 24.38 12.28 2.86
CA ARG A 5 23.93 10.92 2.51
C ARG A 5 22.40 10.79 2.44
N LEU A 6 21.69 11.79 2.96
CA LEU A 6 20.23 11.76 3.14
C LEU A 6 19.39 11.97 1.87
N ALA A 7 19.96 12.55 0.81
CA ALA A 7 19.19 12.80 -0.42
C ALA A 7 19.14 11.58 -1.36
N PHE A 8 20.14 10.71 -1.31
CA PHE A 8 20.20 9.52 -2.14
C PHE A 8 19.30 8.39 -1.63
N GLU A 9 19.22 8.19 -0.32
CA GLU A 9 18.41 7.13 0.29
C GLU A 9 16.90 7.38 0.12
N SER A 10 16.45 8.65 0.20
CA SER A 10 15.05 8.99 -0.01
C SER A 10 14.58 8.78 -1.45
N ASN A 11 15.45 9.01 -2.44
CA ASN A 11 15.12 8.78 -3.84
C ASN A 11 15.02 7.29 -4.18
N ASP A 12 15.88 6.45 -3.60
CA ASP A 12 15.83 5.00 -3.81
C ASP A 12 14.54 4.39 -3.26
N THR A 13 14.13 4.76 -2.06
CA THR A 13 12.84 4.34 -1.49
C THR A 13 11.66 4.76 -2.36
N VAL A 14 11.65 6.00 -2.83
CA VAL A 14 10.61 6.52 -3.74
C VAL A 14 10.57 5.68 -5.01
N ASN A 15 11.71 5.42 -5.65
CA ASN A 15 11.78 4.64 -6.88
C ASN A 15 11.28 3.20 -6.69
N ARG A 16 11.60 2.56 -5.57
CA ARG A 16 11.13 1.20 -5.25
C ARG A 16 9.61 1.17 -5.05
N VAL A 17 9.04 2.15 -4.37
CA VAL A 17 7.59 2.25 -4.19
C VAL A 17 6.88 2.57 -5.51
N VAL A 18 7.45 3.43 -6.36
CA VAL A 18 6.95 3.66 -7.72
C VAL A 18 6.92 2.35 -8.50
N SER A 19 8.01 1.59 -8.49
CA SER A 19 8.10 0.31 -9.19
C SER A 19 7.08 -0.70 -8.67
N LEU A 20 6.85 -0.74 -7.35
CA LEU A 20 5.84 -1.60 -6.76
C LEU A 20 4.43 -1.24 -7.25
N LEU A 21 4.07 0.05 -7.22
CA LEU A 21 2.77 0.51 -7.72
C LEU A 21 2.59 0.24 -9.22
N ILE A 22 3.64 0.42 -10.02
CA ILE A 22 3.59 0.10 -11.45
C ILE A 22 3.31 -1.39 -11.66
N ARG A 23 3.97 -2.25 -10.90
CA ARG A 23 3.87 -3.71 -11.04
C ARG A 23 2.54 -4.29 -10.58
N PHE A 24 1.90 -3.66 -9.61
CA PHE A 24 0.62 -4.10 -9.05
C PHE A 24 -0.50 -3.10 -9.34
N PRO A 25 -1.14 -3.19 -10.51
CA PRO A 25 -2.19 -2.25 -10.94
C PRO A 25 -3.43 -2.27 -10.04
N GLU A 26 -3.60 -3.28 -9.22
CA GLU A 26 -4.68 -3.43 -8.24
C GLU A 26 -4.52 -2.48 -7.06
N ILE A 27 -3.29 -2.12 -6.71
CA ILE A 27 -3.03 -1.23 -5.58
C ILE A 27 -3.26 0.22 -6.01
N HIS A 28 -4.22 0.87 -5.38
CA HIS A 28 -4.52 2.28 -5.62
C HIS A 28 -3.52 3.21 -4.92
N SER A 29 -3.19 2.92 -3.66
CA SER A 29 -2.21 3.71 -2.91
C SER A 29 -1.49 2.89 -1.84
N ILE A 30 -0.30 3.37 -1.47
CA ILE A 30 0.52 2.87 -0.36
C ILE A 30 0.81 4.04 0.57
N ARG A 31 0.60 3.84 1.87
CA ARG A 31 1.04 4.77 2.91
C ARG A 31 1.91 4.03 3.90
N SER A 32 3.05 4.58 4.23
CA SER A 32 3.87 4.11 5.33
C SER A 32 3.89 5.11 6.47
N SER A 33 3.82 4.61 7.69
CA SER A 33 3.92 5.40 8.91
C SER A 33 5.03 4.79 9.80
N PRO A 34 6.28 5.27 9.68
CA PRO A 34 7.38 4.74 10.48
C PRO A 34 7.15 4.89 11.99
N ALA A 35 6.52 5.99 12.42
CA ALA A 35 6.21 6.22 13.84
C ALA A 35 5.19 5.21 14.42
N GLU A 36 4.35 4.64 13.57
CA GLU A 36 3.37 3.61 13.94
C GLU A 36 3.83 2.21 13.54
N GLU A 37 5.04 2.10 12.96
CA GLU A 37 5.60 0.86 12.41
C GLU A 37 4.60 0.11 11.51
N SER A 38 3.88 0.86 10.66
CA SER A 38 2.78 0.33 9.88
C SER A 38 2.75 0.83 8.44
N LEU A 39 2.15 0.01 7.59
CA LEU A 39 1.81 0.37 6.24
C LEU A 39 0.31 0.17 5.98
N THR A 40 -0.24 0.94 5.06
CA THR A 40 -1.61 0.82 4.60
C THR A 40 -1.63 0.71 3.08
N LEU A 41 -2.19 -0.37 2.58
CA LEU A 41 -2.50 -0.58 1.17
C LEU A 41 -3.95 -0.21 0.92
N SER A 42 -4.22 0.51 -0.16
CA SER A 42 -5.57 0.90 -0.52
C SER A 42 -5.94 0.32 -1.88
N TYR A 43 -7.16 -0.16 -1.98
CA TYR A 43 -7.75 -0.75 -3.18
C TYR A 43 -9.02 0.03 -3.52
N ALA A 44 -9.23 0.35 -4.79
CA ALA A 44 -10.43 1.01 -5.27
C ALA A 44 -11.39 -0.03 -5.87
N VAL A 45 -12.63 -0.01 -5.42
CA VAL A 45 -13.70 -0.89 -5.91
C VAL A 45 -14.82 -0.03 -6.49
N ALA A 46 -15.15 -0.25 -7.76
CA ALA A 46 -16.20 0.48 -8.47
C ALA A 46 -17.61 -0.02 -8.05
N LEU A 47 -17.84 -0.07 -6.75
CA LEU A 47 -19.10 -0.42 -6.10
C LEU A 47 -19.26 0.47 -4.86
N ARG A 48 -20.49 0.81 -4.56
CA ARG A 48 -20.82 1.49 -3.31
C ARG A 48 -21.13 0.46 -2.23
N LEU A 49 -20.10 0.08 -1.50
CA LEU A 49 -20.25 -0.87 -0.40
C LEU A 49 -20.87 -0.20 0.83
N ASP A 50 -21.77 -0.89 1.50
CA ASP A 50 -22.28 -0.46 2.80
C ASP A 50 -21.32 -0.83 3.94
N ARG A 51 -21.62 -0.37 5.15
CA ARG A 51 -20.78 -0.63 6.32
C ARG A 51 -20.68 -2.11 6.67
N SER A 52 -21.76 -2.87 6.45
CA SER A 52 -21.78 -4.31 6.71
C SER A 52 -20.86 -5.04 5.74
N ALA A 53 -20.96 -4.74 4.44
CA ALA A 53 -20.10 -5.34 3.42
C ALA A 53 -18.62 -5.03 3.65
N ILE A 54 -18.28 -3.81 4.08
CA ILE A 54 -16.90 -3.43 4.42
C ILE A 54 -16.41 -4.22 5.63
N ARG A 55 -17.22 -4.33 6.68
CA ARG A 55 -16.87 -5.09 7.88
C ARG A 55 -16.69 -6.57 7.56
N ASP A 56 -17.65 -7.18 6.88
CA ASP A 56 -17.64 -8.61 6.58
C ASP A 56 -16.43 -8.96 5.69
N PHE A 57 -16.07 -8.08 4.75
CA PHE A 57 -14.85 -8.25 3.95
C PHE A 57 -13.59 -8.03 4.79
N GLY A 58 -13.62 -7.10 5.73
CA GLY A 58 -12.52 -6.88 6.68
C GLY A 58 -12.25 -8.09 7.57
N GLU A 59 -13.30 -8.72 8.09
CA GLU A 59 -13.21 -9.98 8.85
C GLU A 59 -12.62 -11.09 7.97
N PHE A 60 -13.10 -11.22 6.76
CA PHE A 60 -12.61 -12.21 5.79
C PHE A 60 -11.09 -12.03 5.50
N ILE A 61 -10.64 -10.81 5.23
CA ILE A 61 -9.20 -10.52 5.06
C ILE A 61 -8.43 -10.87 6.33
N GLY A 62 -8.95 -10.46 7.50
CA GLY A 62 -8.33 -10.70 8.80
C GLY A 62 -8.11 -12.18 9.09
N GLU A 63 -9.10 -13.02 8.82
CA GLU A 63 -9.03 -14.47 8.98
C GLU A 63 -7.95 -15.09 8.08
N HIS A 64 -7.85 -14.67 6.83
CA HIS A 64 -6.85 -15.20 5.89
C HIS A 64 -5.43 -14.77 6.27
N VAL A 65 -5.25 -13.53 6.68
CA VAL A 65 -3.96 -13.04 7.17
C VAL A 65 -3.57 -13.78 8.45
N ALA A 66 -4.49 -13.95 9.39
CA ALA A 66 -4.24 -14.69 10.63
C ALA A 66 -3.82 -16.13 10.34
N ALA A 67 -4.45 -16.81 9.37
CA ALA A 67 -4.09 -18.18 8.99
C ALA A 67 -2.65 -18.27 8.43
N ILE A 68 -2.23 -17.34 7.58
CA ILE A 68 -0.84 -17.30 7.08
C ILE A 68 0.15 -17.08 8.24
N LEU A 69 -0.15 -16.15 9.14
CA LEU A 69 0.73 -15.84 10.26
C LEU A 69 0.82 -17.03 11.23
N GLU A 70 -0.27 -17.72 11.49
CA GLU A 70 -0.31 -18.92 12.32
C GLU A 70 0.60 -20.03 11.76
N LEU A 71 0.56 -20.26 10.44
CA LEU A 71 1.47 -21.21 9.76
C LEU A 71 2.95 -20.83 9.93
N ARG A 72 3.26 -19.57 10.16
CA ARG A 72 4.61 -19.06 10.39
C ARG A 72 4.97 -18.93 11.87
N GLY A 73 4.03 -19.25 12.77
CA GLY A 73 4.21 -19.05 14.21
C GLY A 73 4.25 -17.58 14.63
N GLU A 74 3.63 -16.69 13.85
CA GLU A 74 3.61 -15.25 14.06
C GLU A 74 2.20 -14.75 14.40
N THR A 75 2.13 -13.58 14.99
CA THR A 75 0.87 -12.86 15.27
C THR A 75 1.01 -11.42 14.83
N ALA A 76 0.03 -10.90 14.10
CA ALA A 76 0.01 -9.50 13.70
C ALA A 76 -0.14 -8.58 14.91
N ALA A 77 0.72 -7.56 15.00
CA ALA A 77 0.54 -6.48 15.96
C ALA A 77 -0.57 -5.51 15.52
N LYS A 78 -0.78 -5.39 14.22
CA LYS A 78 -1.83 -4.54 13.64
C LYS A 78 -2.40 -5.18 12.37
N ILE A 79 -3.71 -5.35 12.37
CA ILE A 79 -4.50 -5.63 11.17
C ILE A 79 -5.83 -4.91 11.27
N SER A 80 -6.16 -4.09 10.30
CA SER A 80 -7.48 -3.46 10.20
C SER A 80 -7.85 -3.20 8.75
N VAL A 81 -9.13 -3.31 8.45
CA VAL A 81 -9.70 -2.93 7.16
C VAL A 81 -10.75 -1.87 7.39
N THR A 82 -10.58 -0.75 6.72
CA THR A 82 -11.54 0.36 6.75
C THR A 82 -11.96 0.72 5.34
N GLY A 83 -13.08 1.42 5.19
CA GLY A 83 -13.58 1.83 3.90
C GLY A 83 -13.99 3.29 3.87
N GLU A 84 -13.65 3.97 2.80
CA GLU A 84 -14.07 5.33 2.48
C GLU A 84 -14.83 5.30 1.15
N ARG A 85 -15.97 6.01 1.10
CA ARG A 85 -16.83 6.06 -0.09
C ARG A 85 -16.72 7.42 -0.74
N ASP A 86 -16.49 7.40 -2.04
CA ASP A 86 -16.55 8.58 -2.88
C ASP A 86 -17.40 8.25 -4.12
N ALA A 87 -18.54 8.95 -4.26
CA ALA A 87 -19.54 8.67 -5.29
C ALA A 87 -19.91 7.18 -5.38
N ASN A 88 -19.59 6.52 -6.49
CA ASN A 88 -19.87 5.10 -6.73
C ASN A 88 -18.63 4.19 -6.50
N VAL A 89 -17.58 4.73 -5.91
CA VAL A 89 -16.35 3.99 -5.62
C VAL A 89 -16.21 3.86 -4.11
N THR A 90 -15.75 2.70 -3.66
CA THR A 90 -15.32 2.47 -2.29
C THR A 90 -13.82 2.22 -2.29
N PHE A 91 -13.08 2.99 -1.51
CA PHE A 91 -11.67 2.74 -1.22
C PHE A 91 -11.58 1.89 0.03
N LEU A 92 -11.00 0.71 -0.09
CA LEU A 92 -10.74 -0.20 1.03
C LEU A 92 -9.27 -0.09 1.43
N HIS A 93 -9.03 0.17 2.70
CA HIS A 93 -7.71 0.39 3.28
C HIS A 93 -7.36 -0.77 4.20
N VAL A 94 -6.33 -1.52 3.86
CA VAL A 94 -5.78 -2.61 4.69
C VAL A 94 -4.52 -2.11 5.38
N SER A 95 -4.60 -1.94 6.70
CA SER A 95 -3.47 -1.49 7.52
C SER A 95 -2.82 -2.65 8.25
N ARG A 96 -1.50 -2.75 8.15
CA ARG A 96 -0.68 -3.81 8.70
C ARG A 96 0.54 -3.26 9.43
N ASP A 97 1.06 -4.05 10.37
CA ASP A 97 2.37 -3.80 10.97
C ASP A 97 3.50 -4.20 10.01
N PHE A 98 4.61 -3.48 10.05
CA PHE A 98 5.77 -3.80 9.23
C PHE A 98 6.42 -5.15 9.59
N ALA A 99 6.39 -5.50 10.87
CA ALA A 99 7.13 -6.64 11.39
C ALA A 99 6.70 -7.97 10.78
N THR A 100 5.39 -8.14 10.56
CA THR A 100 4.81 -9.41 10.11
C THR A 100 4.26 -9.39 8.68
N PHE A 101 4.20 -8.21 8.05
CA PHE A 101 3.74 -8.09 6.66
C PHE A 101 4.79 -8.66 5.69
N THR A 102 4.38 -9.45 4.72
CA THR A 102 5.27 -10.09 3.75
C THR A 102 4.76 -9.97 2.33
N ARG A 103 5.64 -10.36 1.39
CA ARG A 103 5.30 -10.50 -0.01
C ARG A 103 4.13 -11.45 -0.24
N GLU A 104 4.18 -12.62 0.39
CA GLU A 104 3.13 -13.64 0.27
C GLU A 104 1.78 -13.10 0.73
N GLU A 105 1.77 -12.28 1.78
CA GLU A 105 0.55 -11.62 2.22
C GLU A 105 0.07 -10.58 1.20
N LEU A 106 0.97 -9.80 0.59
CA LEU A 106 0.61 -8.87 -0.47
C LEU A 106 -0.08 -9.58 -1.63
N GLU A 107 0.50 -10.67 -2.10
CA GLU A 107 -0.04 -11.47 -3.20
C GLU A 107 -1.39 -12.09 -2.82
N LEU A 108 -1.51 -12.58 -1.58
CA LEU A 108 -2.79 -13.07 -1.06
C LEU A 108 -3.86 -11.97 -1.04
N GLN A 109 -3.54 -10.79 -0.52
CA GLN A 109 -4.50 -9.67 -0.52
C GLN A 109 -4.98 -9.35 -1.92
N ILE A 110 -4.08 -9.25 -2.91
CA ILE A 110 -4.43 -8.98 -4.30
C ILE A 110 -5.35 -10.07 -4.84
N ALA A 111 -5.07 -11.34 -4.58
CA ALA A 111 -5.90 -12.47 -4.99
C ALA A 111 -7.29 -12.41 -4.36
N LEU A 112 -7.38 -12.17 -3.05
CA LEU A 112 -8.66 -12.08 -2.33
C LEU A 112 -9.53 -10.91 -2.82
N PHE A 113 -8.92 -9.75 -3.11
CA PHE A 113 -9.62 -8.63 -3.71
C PHE A 113 -10.10 -8.96 -5.14
N GLY A 114 -9.26 -9.61 -5.93
CA GLY A 114 -9.61 -10.05 -7.28
C GLY A 114 -10.76 -11.04 -7.28
N ASP A 115 -10.73 -12.05 -6.43
CA ASP A 115 -11.77 -13.07 -6.30
C ASP A 115 -13.10 -12.48 -5.81
N ARG A 116 -13.04 -11.55 -4.86
CA ARG A 116 -14.24 -10.94 -4.28
C ARG A 116 -14.92 -9.94 -5.18
N PHE A 117 -14.14 -9.08 -5.84
CA PHE A 117 -14.68 -7.93 -6.58
C PHE A 117 -14.58 -8.06 -8.09
N GLY A 118 -13.75 -8.96 -8.60
CA GLY A 118 -13.63 -9.25 -10.03
C GLY A 118 -13.45 -8.00 -10.88
N ALA A 119 -14.33 -7.80 -11.86
CA ALA A 119 -14.31 -6.65 -12.75
C ALA A 119 -14.57 -5.30 -12.05
N SER A 120 -15.13 -5.31 -10.84
CA SER A 120 -15.34 -4.10 -10.03
C SER A 120 -14.08 -3.63 -9.32
N LEU A 121 -13.04 -4.45 -9.19
CA LEU A 121 -11.74 -4.02 -8.71
C LEU A 121 -11.10 -3.12 -9.75
N VAL A 122 -10.86 -1.86 -9.40
CA VAL A 122 -10.25 -0.89 -10.30
C VAL A 122 -8.77 -1.22 -10.45
N LYS A 123 -8.37 -1.53 -11.68
CA LYS A 123 -6.98 -1.77 -12.04
C LYS A 123 -6.53 -0.66 -12.98
N ASN A 124 -5.48 0.02 -12.63
CA ASN A 124 -4.87 1.03 -13.47
C ASN A 124 -3.53 0.51 -13.99
N PRO A 125 -3.48 -0.12 -15.16
CA PRO A 125 -2.23 -0.55 -15.75
C PRO A 125 -1.33 0.68 -15.97
N ALA A 126 -0.05 0.53 -15.68
CA ALA A 126 0.93 1.52 -16.09
C ALA A 126 0.95 1.61 -17.62
N SER A 127 1.31 2.78 -18.15
CA SER A 127 1.52 2.92 -19.60
C SER A 127 2.59 1.92 -20.06
N ASP A 128 2.35 1.24 -21.17
CA ASP A 128 3.23 0.20 -21.71
C ASP A 128 4.70 0.67 -21.91
N ASP A 129 4.90 1.98 -22.01
CA ASP A 129 6.22 2.61 -22.17
C ASP A 129 7.17 2.47 -20.97
N ILE A 130 6.67 2.06 -19.79
CA ILE A 130 7.47 1.95 -18.57
C ILE A 130 7.88 0.49 -18.27
N LEU A 131 7.30 -0.48 -18.96
CA LEU A 131 7.54 -1.90 -18.73
C LEU A 131 8.79 -2.45 -19.46
N ASP A 132 9.47 -1.64 -20.26
CA ASP A 132 10.53 -2.10 -21.18
C ASP A 132 11.93 -2.19 -20.54
N ASP A 133 12.10 -1.77 -19.28
CA ASP A 133 13.37 -1.90 -18.56
C ASP A 133 13.34 -3.08 -17.57
N ALA A 134 13.89 -4.17 -18.07
CA ALA A 134 14.38 -5.38 -17.38
C ALA A 134 13.38 -6.17 -16.52
N PRO A 135 13.36 -7.50 -16.64
CA PRO A 135 12.71 -8.36 -15.68
C PRO A 135 13.55 -8.41 -14.39
N ALA A 136 13.48 -7.36 -13.59
CA ALA A 136 13.77 -7.54 -12.19
C ALA A 136 12.78 -8.59 -11.71
N ASP A 137 13.27 -9.64 -11.09
CA ASP A 137 12.44 -10.69 -10.52
C ASP A 137 11.37 -9.99 -9.70
N ARG A 138 10.10 -10.30 -9.97
CA ARG A 138 8.95 -9.68 -9.31
C ARG A 138 9.09 -9.77 -7.79
N ASP A 139 9.67 -10.84 -7.34
CA ASP A 139 9.88 -11.17 -5.94
C ASP A 139 10.94 -10.25 -5.32
N GLU A 140 12.06 -10.05 -5.99
CA GLU A 140 13.12 -9.14 -5.54
C GLU A 140 12.64 -7.69 -5.45
N LEU A 141 11.80 -7.26 -6.37
CA LEU A 141 11.24 -5.90 -6.37
C LEU A 141 10.33 -5.66 -5.17
N VAL A 142 9.47 -6.62 -4.83
CA VAL A 142 8.58 -6.51 -3.66
C VAL A 142 9.39 -6.49 -2.37
N GLU A 143 10.33 -7.42 -2.21
CA GLU A 143 11.18 -7.48 -1.02
C GLU A 143 12.00 -6.19 -0.86
N ALA A 144 12.60 -5.69 -1.93
CA ALA A 144 13.36 -4.46 -1.90
C ALA A 144 12.49 -3.23 -1.52
N ALA A 145 11.24 -3.18 -1.98
CA ALA A 145 10.31 -2.11 -1.62
C ALA A 145 9.87 -2.21 -0.16
N LEU A 146 9.58 -3.41 0.33
CA LEU A 146 9.20 -3.64 1.72
C LEU A 146 10.37 -3.32 2.67
N ASP A 147 11.58 -3.71 2.34
CA ASP A 147 12.78 -3.41 3.13
C ASP A 147 13.04 -1.89 3.19
N ALA A 148 12.85 -1.20 2.07
CA ALA A 148 12.98 0.26 2.06
C ALA A 148 11.93 0.96 2.92
N LEU A 149 10.69 0.43 2.98
CA LEU A 149 9.63 0.97 3.84
C LEU A 149 9.86 0.68 5.32
N ARG A 150 10.55 -0.42 5.65
CA ARG A 150 10.88 -0.85 7.01
C ARG A 150 12.14 -0.21 7.57
N ASP A 151 12.91 0.49 6.75
CA ASP A 151 14.19 1.06 7.16
C ASP A 151 14.01 1.94 8.40
N PRO A 152 14.67 1.63 9.54
CA PRO A 152 14.57 2.42 10.76
C PRO A 152 15.08 3.86 10.62
N ALA A 153 15.92 4.13 9.61
CA ALA A 153 16.36 5.47 9.27
C ALA A 153 15.25 6.32 8.65
N GLN A 154 14.22 5.70 8.13
CA GLN A 154 13.04 6.35 7.57
C GLN A 154 12.19 6.94 8.72
N ARG A 155 12.21 8.25 8.85
CA ARG A 155 11.41 8.96 9.88
C ARG A 155 10.18 9.67 9.32
N LYS A 156 10.10 9.77 8.00
CA LYS A 156 9.03 10.49 7.31
C LYS A 156 7.96 9.52 6.82
N ARG A 157 6.71 9.94 6.92
CA ARG A 157 5.61 9.22 6.25
C ARG A 157 5.80 9.29 4.74
N LEU A 158 5.58 8.18 4.07
CA LEU A 158 5.57 8.11 2.63
C LEU A 158 4.15 7.84 2.16
N VAL A 159 3.75 8.54 1.10
CA VAL A 159 2.48 8.32 0.41
C VAL A 159 2.77 8.12 -1.07
N GLY A 160 2.36 6.97 -1.60
CA GLY A 160 2.35 6.69 -3.02
C GLY A 160 0.92 6.44 -3.48
N PHE A 161 0.50 7.03 -4.58
CA PHE A 161 -0.84 6.83 -5.14
C PHE A 161 -0.85 6.99 -6.65
N ARG A 162 -1.92 6.49 -7.26
CA ARG A 162 -2.19 6.64 -8.68
C ARG A 162 -3.10 7.82 -8.94
N GLU A 163 -2.73 8.60 -9.91
CA GLU A 163 -3.54 9.68 -10.46
C GLU A 163 -3.56 9.53 -11.98
N GLU A 164 -4.70 9.14 -12.52
CA GLU A 164 -4.88 8.81 -13.93
C GLU A 164 -3.81 7.82 -14.45
N LYS A 165 -2.86 8.29 -15.26
CA LYS A 165 -1.76 7.50 -15.83
C LYS A 165 -0.43 7.67 -15.10
N ARG A 166 -0.43 8.35 -13.94
CA ARG A 166 0.79 8.67 -13.20
C ARG A 166 0.82 7.96 -11.85
N VAL A 167 2.01 7.64 -11.40
CA VAL A 167 2.28 7.24 -10.02
C VAL A 167 3.03 8.38 -9.35
N LEU A 168 2.48 8.87 -8.26
CA LEU A 168 3.06 9.94 -7.46
C LEU A 168 3.50 9.36 -6.12
N VAL A 169 4.74 9.61 -5.73
CA VAL A 169 5.28 9.19 -4.43
C VAL A 169 5.97 10.39 -3.78
N TYR A 170 5.63 10.68 -2.55
CA TYR A 170 6.23 11.77 -1.80
C TYR A 170 6.29 11.48 -0.30
N PHE A 171 7.21 12.15 0.37
CA PHE A 171 7.29 12.13 1.82
C PHE A 171 6.42 13.22 2.43
N VAL A 172 5.63 12.83 3.43
CA VAL A 172 4.82 13.76 4.21
C VAL A 172 5.57 14.09 5.49
N HIS A 173 5.83 15.36 5.71
CA HIS A 173 6.37 15.82 6.98
C HIS A 173 5.28 15.76 8.05
N SER A 174 5.58 15.17 9.19
CA SER A 174 4.71 15.22 10.37
C SER A 174 4.71 16.62 10.95
N GLY A 175 4.01 17.54 10.28
CA GLY A 175 3.67 18.83 10.84
C GLY A 175 2.54 18.68 11.83
N LYS A 176 2.68 19.15 13.05
CA LYS A 176 1.58 19.34 13.98
C LYS A 176 0.47 20.14 13.27
N GLY A 177 -0.68 19.50 13.06
CA GLY A 177 -1.95 20.17 12.82
C GLY A 177 -2.05 21.01 11.54
N ALA A 178 -2.09 20.38 10.38
CA ALA A 178 -2.72 21.00 9.22
C ALA A 178 -4.24 20.78 9.30
N LYS A 179 -4.96 21.70 9.91
CA LYS A 179 -6.41 21.83 9.71
C LYS A 179 -6.63 22.12 8.23
N VAL A 180 -7.16 21.16 7.50
CA VAL A 180 -7.71 21.38 6.16
C VAL A 180 -8.89 22.33 6.34
N ARG A 181 -8.70 23.59 5.97
CA ARG A 181 -9.82 24.52 5.77
C ARG A 181 -10.45 24.14 4.44
N ALA A 182 -11.62 23.53 4.52
CA ALA A 182 -12.53 23.48 3.38
C ALA A 182 -12.86 24.93 2.99
N ARG A 183 -12.53 25.31 1.77
CA ARG A 183 -13.08 26.52 1.14
C ARG A 183 -14.34 26.10 0.38
N SER A 184 -15.42 26.71 0.80
CA SER A 184 -16.71 26.77 0.10
C SER A 184 -16.57 27.40 -1.28
#